data_bca03965d0bfce8428234b89dc2a96b2
#
_entry.id   bca03965d0bfce8428234b89dc2a96b2
#
_cell.length_a   1.000
_cell.length_b   1.000
_cell.length_c   1.000
_cell.angle_alpha   90.00
_cell.angle_beta   90.00
_cell.angle_gamma   90.00
#
_symmetry.space_group_name_H-M   'P 1'
#
loop_
_entity.id
_entity.type
_entity.pdbx_description
1 polymer ?
#
loop_
_entity_poly.entity_id
_entity_poly.type
_entity_poly.pdbx_seq_one_letter_code
_entity_poly.pdbx_strand_id
1 'polypeptide(L)'
;MRLTEPEWGFTTSAAYGRLSSFSSLSLYRAGHSFSPDGRYVGTTPVLRLLMRRAGYQNIQHQAHAIDYSAGSDIHESNVQNVLIVHKLLQPFLAKMGVATQEELEYLHEQMEKEFQAEDFCGLDYHLTVWGRKGESVPLDK
;
A
#
# COMPACT_ATOMS: atom_id res chain seq x y z
N MET A 1 13.82 2.88 -16.33
CA MET A 1 13.38 2.79 -14.91
C MET A 1 12.22 1.82 -14.81
N ARG A 2 12.16 1.07 -13.74
CA ARG A 2 11.03 0.21 -13.37
C ARG A 2 10.69 0.46 -11.90
N LEU A 3 9.44 0.72 -11.59
CA LEU A 3 8.92 0.94 -10.25
C LEU A 3 7.77 -0.02 -9.99
N THR A 4 7.69 -0.56 -8.79
CA THR A 4 6.56 -1.36 -8.33
C THR A 4 6.07 -0.75 -7.02
N GLU A 5 4.81 -0.36 -6.99
CA GLU A 5 4.18 0.26 -5.84
C GLU A 5 2.97 -0.55 -5.39
N PRO A 6 2.81 -0.76 -4.09
CA PRO A 6 1.61 -1.37 -3.54
C PRO A 6 0.51 -0.33 -3.34
N GLU A 7 -0.72 -0.83 -3.25
CA GLU A 7 -1.83 -0.18 -2.56
C GLU A 7 -2.32 -1.15 -1.48
N TRP A 8 -3.08 -0.66 -0.52
CA TRP A 8 -3.66 -1.55 0.48
C TRP A 8 -4.48 -2.64 -0.20
N GLY A 9 -4.26 -3.87 0.23
CA GLY A 9 -4.95 -5.03 -0.31
C GLY A 9 -6.41 -5.12 0.16
N PHE A 10 -7.07 -6.15 -0.31
CA PHE A 10 -8.44 -6.49 0.05
C PHE A 10 -8.45 -7.78 0.85
N THR A 11 -9.05 -7.77 2.02
CA THR A 11 -9.11 -8.96 2.89
C THR A 11 -10.46 -9.13 3.54
N THR A 12 -10.70 -10.31 4.10
CA THR A 12 -11.84 -10.60 4.95
C THR A 12 -11.64 -10.15 6.41
N SER A 13 -10.48 -9.59 6.75
CA SER A 13 -10.20 -9.05 8.08
C SER A 13 -10.78 -7.64 8.24
N ALA A 14 -11.73 -7.47 9.14
CA ALA A 14 -12.30 -6.16 9.47
C ALA A 14 -11.27 -5.25 10.16
N ALA A 15 -10.43 -5.83 11.02
CA ALA A 15 -9.37 -5.10 11.72
C ALA A 15 -8.31 -4.57 10.73
N TYR A 16 -7.89 -5.37 9.75
CA TYR A 16 -7.02 -4.92 8.66
C TYR A 16 -7.64 -3.75 7.89
N GLY A 17 -8.92 -3.84 7.53
CA GLY A 17 -9.62 -2.77 6.82
C GLY A 17 -9.61 -1.46 7.59
N ARG A 18 -9.83 -1.48 8.91
CA ARG A 18 -9.75 -0.29 9.76
C ARG A 18 -8.34 0.28 9.85
N LEU A 19 -7.33 -0.55 10.10
CA LEU A 19 -5.93 -0.12 10.19
C LEU A 19 -5.44 0.47 8.87
N SER A 20 -5.79 -0.12 7.74
CA SER A 20 -5.47 0.40 6.41
C SER A 20 -6.14 1.74 6.14
N SER A 21 -7.39 1.91 6.57
CA SER A 21 -8.12 3.19 6.47
C SER A 21 -7.45 4.27 7.32
N PHE A 22 -7.04 3.97 8.54
CA PHE A 22 -6.30 4.90 9.39
C PHE A 22 -4.95 5.28 8.79
N SER A 23 -4.25 4.32 8.19
CA SER A 23 -2.97 4.55 7.51
C SER A 23 -3.12 5.49 6.32
N SER A 24 -4.11 5.24 5.47
CA SER A 24 -4.41 6.10 4.31
C SER A 24 -4.78 7.52 4.74
N LEU A 25 -5.65 7.67 5.73
CA LEU A 25 -6.06 8.97 6.25
C LEU A 25 -4.89 9.73 6.88
N SER A 26 -4.02 9.04 7.61
CA SER A 26 -2.83 9.64 8.22
C SER A 26 -1.85 10.16 7.16
N LEU A 27 -1.58 9.38 6.12
CA LEU A 27 -0.75 9.81 5.00
C LEU A 27 -1.36 11.00 4.26
N TYR A 28 -2.67 11.01 4.06
CA TYR A 28 -3.38 12.13 3.45
C TYR A 28 -3.24 13.41 4.30
N ARG A 29 -3.49 13.34 5.60
CA ARG A 29 -3.35 14.48 6.52
C ARG A 29 -1.91 14.99 6.62
N ALA A 30 -0.94 14.10 6.48
CA ALA A 30 0.48 14.46 6.46
C ALA A 30 0.97 15.01 5.11
N GLY A 31 0.12 15.07 4.08
CA GLY A 31 0.50 15.55 2.75
C GLY A 31 1.29 14.52 1.93
N HIS A 32 1.25 13.24 2.28
CA HIS A 32 1.98 12.15 1.64
C HIS A 32 1.07 11.19 0.88
N SER A 33 -0.04 11.67 0.35
CA SER A 33 -0.99 10.88 -0.41
C SER A 33 -1.40 11.60 -1.69
N PHE A 34 -1.67 10.84 -2.73
CA PHE A 34 -2.29 11.32 -3.97
C PHE A 34 -3.81 11.09 -3.99
N SER A 35 -4.36 10.47 -2.95
CA SER A 35 -5.80 10.31 -2.81
C SER A 35 -6.47 11.67 -2.65
N PRO A 36 -7.60 11.94 -3.31
CA PRO A 36 -8.33 13.19 -3.15
C PRO A 36 -9.05 13.31 -1.79
N ASP A 37 -9.27 12.21 -1.10
CA ASP A 37 -10.10 12.15 0.11
C ASP A 37 -9.50 11.30 1.25
N GLY A 38 -8.29 10.78 1.07
CA GLY A 38 -7.60 9.98 2.07
C GLY A 38 -8.08 8.54 2.24
N ARG A 39 -8.88 8.02 1.31
CA ARG A 39 -9.40 6.64 1.38
C ARG A 39 -8.38 5.58 0.99
N TYR A 40 -7.35 5.95 0.25
CA TYR A 40 -6.27 5.07 -0.24
C TYR A 40 -4.97 5.87 -0.32
N VAL A 41 -3.85 5.22 -0.55
CA VAL A 41 -2.54 5.89 -0.65
C VAL A 41 -2.45 6.72 -1.92
N GLY A 42 -2.94 6.18 -3.02
CA GLY A 42 -3.12 6.91 -4.27
C GLY A 42 -1.88 7.00 -5.16
N THR A 43 -0.78 6.35 -4.81
CA THR A 43 0.45 6.35 -5.63
C THR A 43 0.25 5.57 -6.93
N THR A 44 -0.39 4.41 -6.86
CA THR A 44 -0.55 3.51 -8.01
C THR A 44 -1.28 4.16 -9.18
N PRO A 45 -2.41 4.86 -9.05
CA PRO A 45 -3.10 5.46 -10.18
C PRO A 45 -2.34 6.60 -10.85
N VAL A 46 -1.45 7.29 -10.11
CA VAL A 46 -0.70 8.42 -10.66
C VAL A 46 0.71 8.06 -11.13
N LEU A 47 1.19 6.85 -10.86
CA LEU A 47 2.58 6.44 -11.11
C LEU A 47 3.00 6.63 -12.57
N ARG A 48 2.14 6.29 -13.53
CA ARG A 48 2.39 6.53 -14.97
C ARG A 48 2.50 8.02 -15.31
N LEU A 49 1.65 8.84 -14.71
CA LEU A 49 1.69 10.29 -14.88
C LEU A 49 2.99 10.87 -14.31
N LEU A 50 3.40 10.43 -13.13
CA LEU A 50 4.65 10.88 -12.51
C LEU A 50 5.87 10.51 -13.34
N MET A 51 5.93 9.29 -13.86
CA MET A 51 7.01 8.86 -14.75
C MET A 51 7.03 9.70 -16.05
N ARG A 52 5.88 10.00 -16.63
CA ARG A 52 5.79 10.85 -17.83
C ARG A 52 6.30 12.26 -17.56
N ARG A 53 5.89 12.85 -16.42
CA ARG A 53 6.36 14.18 -16.00
C ARG A 53 7.86 14.20 -15.69
N ALA A 54 8.44 13.08 -15.28
CA ALA A 54 9.87 12.92 -15.08
C ALA A 54 10.66 12.65 -16.38
N GLY A 55 10.01 12.74 -17.55
CA GLY A 55 10.67 12.62 -18.86
C GLY A 55 10.84 11.18 -19.37
N TYR A 56 10.16 10.21 -18.75
CA TYR A 56 10.18 8.83 -19.26
C TYR A 56 9.21 8.67 -20.42
N GLN A 57 9.61 7.86 -21.41
CA GLN A 57 8.88 7.54 -22.62
C GLN A 57 8.61 6.04 -22.72
N ASN A 58 7.70 5.65 -23.63
CA ASN A 58 7.31 4.26 -23.86
C ASN A 58 6.87 3.58 -22.55
N ILE A 59 6.08 4.28 -21.76
CA ILE A 59 5.66 3.86 -20.42
C ILE A 59 4.63 2.73 -20.54
N GLN A 60 4.96 1.59 -19.99
CA GLN A 60 4.12 0.41 -19.87
C GLN A 60 3.80 0.12 -18.40
N HIS A 61 2.81 -0.69 -18.15
CA HIS A 61 2.43 -1.09 -16.81
C HIS A 61 1.84 -2.49 -16.78
N GLN A 62 1.92 -3.10 -15.60
CA GLN A 62 1.31 -4.39 -15.31
C GLN A 62 0.81 -4.39 -13.86
N ALA A 63 -0.46 -4.75 -13.67
CA ALA A 63 -1.05 -4.96 -12.36
C ALA A 63 -0.84 -6.41 -11.92
N HIS A 64 -0.62 -6.58 -10.62
CA HIS A 64 -0.45 -7.88 -9.99
C HIS A 64 -1.40 -7.98 -8.81
N ALA A 65 -2.19 -9.03 -8.77
CA ALA A 65 -2.90 -9.47 -7.59
C ALA A 65 -2.19 -10.70 -7.01
N ILE A 66 -1.82 -10.62 -5.75
CA ILE A 66 -1.13 -11.69 -5.03
C ILE A 66 -2.10 -12.26 -4.01
N ASP A 67 -2.54 -13.49 -4.24
CA ASP A 67 -3.41 -14.21 -3.31
C ASP A 67 -2.59 -14.80 -2.18
N TYR A 68 -2.84 -14.31 -0.95
CA TYR A 68 -2.22 -14.84 0.26
C TYR A 68 -3.24 -15.38 1.27
N SER A 69 -4.38 -15.82 0.76
CA SER A 69 -5.43 -16.47 1.54
C SER A 69 -4.91 -17.69 2.31
N ALA A 70 -5.65 -18.11 3.32
CA ALA A 70 -5.33 -19.29 4.12
C ALA A 70 -5.08 -20.51 3.20
N GLY A 71 -4.02 -21.25 3.47
CA GLY A 71 -3.61 -22.41 2.67
C GLY A 71 -2.75 -22.10 1.43
N SER A 72 -2.53 -20.83 1.07
CA SER A 72 -1.56 -20.49 0.02
C SER A 72 -0.12 -20.61 0.51
N ASP A 73 0.82 -20.84 -0.41
CA ASP A 73 2.25 -21.03 -0.09
C ASP A 73 2.88 -19.81 0.55
N ILE A 74 2.35 -18.61 0.25
CA ILE A 74 2.87 -17.33 0.76
C ILE A 74 2.09 -16.77 1.94
N HIS A 75 1.03 -17.46 2.39
CA HIS A 75 0.15 -16.95 3.46
C HIS A 75 0.94 -16.49 4.68
N GLU A 76 1.73 -17.38 5.26
CA GLU A 76 2.45 -17.09 6.50
C GLU A 76 3.43 -15.93 6.35
N SER A 77 4.25 -15.94 5.30
CA SER A 77 5.25 -14.89 5.08
C SER A 77 4.59 -13.53 4.80
N ASN A 78 3.50 -13.50 4.05
CA ASN A 78 2.81 -12.24 3.76
C ASN A 78 2.05 -11.70 4.97
N VAL A 79 1.42 -12.58 5.75
CA VAL A 79 0.77 -12.22 7.03
C VAL A 79 1.79 -11.59 7.98
N GLN A 80 2.95 -12.21 8.17
CA GLN A 80 4.00 -11.66 9.02
C GLN A 80 4.45 -10.27 8.54
N ASN A 81 4.63 -10.08 7.24
CA ASN A 81 4.98 -8.79 6.66
C ASN A 81 3.92 -7.73 6.96
N VAL A 82 2.66 -8.03 6.76
CA VAL A 82 1.54 -7.11 7.03
C VAL A 82 1.46 -6.75 8.51
N LEU A 83 1.60 -7.72 9.41
CA LEU A 83 1.62 -7.49 10.85
C LEU A 83 2.75 -6.57 11.28
N ILE A 84 3.95 -6.77 10.76
CA ILE A 84 5.12 -5.92 11.03
C ILE A 84 4.89 -4.49 10.54
N VAL A 85 4.43 -4.32 9.31
CA VAL A 85 4.16 -2.99 8.74
C VAL A 85 3.16 -2.22 9.59
N HIS A 86 2.04 -2.83 9.95
CA HIS A 86 1.03 -2.16 10.78
C HIS A 86 1.53 -1.88 12.20
N LYS A 87 2.39 -2.73 12.77
CA LYS A 87 3.02 -2.45 14.06
C LYS A 87 3.95 -1.24 14.01
N LEU A 88 4.76 -1.16 12.97
CA LEU A 88 5.69 -0.03 12.77
C LEU A 88 4.97 1.29 12.50
N LEU A 89 3.76 1.27 11.91
CA LEU A 89 2.96 2.46 11.65
C LEU A 89 2.26 3.03 12.90
N GLN A 90 2.07 2.25 13.96
CA GLN A 90 1.29 2.66 15.13
C GLN A 90 1.71 4.02 15.72
N PRO A 91 3.00 4.32 15.95
CA PRO A 91 3.41 5.62 16.49
C PRO A 91 3.01 6.79 15.58
N PHE A 92 3.11 6.61 14.27
CA PHE A 92 2.69 7.61 13.29
C PHE A 92 1.18 7.82 13.32
N LEU A 93 0.39 6.75 13.34
CA LEU A 93 -1.07 6.82 13.40
C LEU A 93 -1.55 7.50 14.69
N ALA A 94 -0.96 7.17 15.82
CA ALA A 94 -1.26 7.82 17.10
C ALA A 94 -0.92 9.31 17.07
N LYS A 95 0.25 9.68 16.53
CA LYS A 95 0.68 11.07 16.36
C LYS A 95 -0.27 11.87 15.47
N MET A 96 -0.79 11.24 14.42
CA MET A 96 -1.76 11.88 13.51
C MET A 96 -3.18 11.98 14.09
N GLY A 97 -3.41 11.39 15.26
CA GLY A 97 -4.68 11.50 15.98
C GLY A 97 -5.85 10.77 15.34
N VAL A 98 -5.59 9.76 14.50
CA VAL A 98 -6.66 8.97 13.85
C VAL A 98 -7.21 7.89 14.77
N ALA A 99 -6.41 7.42 15.72
CA ALA A 99 -6.79 6.45 16.75
C ALA A 99 -5.86 6.59 17.96
N THR A 100 -6.28 6.07 19.11
CA THR A 100 -5.43 5.98 20.30
C THR A 100 -4.46 4.81 20.17
N GLN A 101 -3.34 4.85 20.91
CA GLN A 101 -2.39 3.74 20.93
C GLN A 101 -3.07 2.44 21.39
N GLU A 102 -3.97 2.51 22.37
CA GLU A 102 -4.74 1.38 22.86
C GLU A 102 -5.64 0.78 21.79
N GLU A 103 -6.35 1.61 21.01
CA GLU A 103 -7.18 1.15 19.91
C GLU A 103 -6.32 0.48 18.81
N LEU A 104 -5.15 1.05 18.49
CA LEU A 104 -4.25 0.50 17.49
C LEU A 104 -3.70 -0.87 17.91
N GLU A 105 -3.34 -1.04 19.17
CA GLU A 105 -2.88 -2.32 19.71
C GLU A 105 -4.01 -3.37 19.69
N TYR A 106 -5.20 -2.99 20.10
CA TYR A 106 -6.38 -3.86 20.05
C TYR A 106 -6.65 -4.33 18.63
N LEU A 107 -6.69 -3.41 17.66
CA LEU A 107 -6.94 -3.76 16.25
C LEU A 107 -5.82 -4.64 15.68
N HIS A 108 -4.58 -4.41 16.05
CA HIS A 108 -3.47 -5.25 15.63
C HIS A 108 -3.61 -6.69 16.13
N GLU A 109 -3.98 -6.88 17.40
CA GLU A 109 -4.26 -8.21 17.96
C GLU A 109 -5.46 -8.89 17.27
N GLN A 110 -6.52 -8.13 16.96
CA GLN A 110 -7.67 -8.67 16.24
C GLN A 110 -7.29 -9.08 14.81
N MET A 111 -6.52 -8.26 14.11
CA MET A 111 -6.01 -8.56 12.78
C MET A 111 -5.19 -9.86 12.77
N GLU A 112 -4.30 -10.04 13.74
CA GLU A 112 -3.51 -11.26 13.87
C GLU A 112 -4.39 -12.49 14.02
N LYS A 113 -5.43 -12.44 14.87
CA LYS A 113 -6.40 -13.52 15.05
C LYS A 113 -7.21 -13.80 13.78
N GLU A 114 -7.69 -12.75 13.11
CA GLU A 114 -8.46 -12.86 11.88
C GLU A 114 -7.64 -13.47 10.73
N PHE A 115 -6.34 -13.16 10.67
CA PHE A 115 -5.43 -13.75 9.69
C PHE A 115 -5.17 -15.24 9.90
N GLN A 116 -5.37 -15.76 11.12
CA GLN A 116 -5.23 -17.19 11.43
C GLN A 116 -6.51 -18.00 11.14
N ALA A 117 -7.61 -17.35 10.78
CA ALA A 117 -8.85 -18.05 10.46
C ALA A 117 -8.68 -18.95 9.22
N GLU A 118 -9.27 -20.15 9.27
CA GLU A 118 -9.17 -21.11 8.16
C GLU A 118 -9.84 -20.62 6.86
N ASP A 119 -10.79 -19.71 6.99
CA ASP A 119 -11.52 -19.07 5.88
C ASP A 119 -11.00 -17.67 5.53
N PHE A 120 -9.83 -17.29 6.05
CA PHE A 120 -9.23 -16.02 5.70
C PHE A 120 -8.93 -15.92 4.20
N CYS A 121 -9.37 -14.84 3.59
CA CYS A 121 -9.05 -14.49 2.21
C CYS A 121 -8.37 -13.12 2.14
N GLY A 122 -7.30 -13.03 1.36
CA GLY A 122 -6.57 -11.78 1.18
C GLY A 122 -5.88 -11.70 -0.17
N LEU A 123 -5.95 -10.51 -0.76
CA LEU A 123 -5.26 -10.16 -2.00
C LEU A 123 -4.44 -8.91 -1.79
N ASP A 124 -3.16 -8.95 -2.10
CA ASP A 124 -2.33 -7.76 -2.24
C ASP A 124 -2.37 -7.26 -3.68
N TYR A 125 -2.39 -5.95 -3.82
CA TYR A 125 -2.35 -5.29 -5.12
C TYR A 125 -1.04 -4.52 -5.30
N HIS A 126 -0.38 -4.79 -6.44
CA HIS A 126 0.82 -4.08 -6.84
C HIS A 126 0.68 -3.61 -8.30
N LEU A 127 1.20 -2.42 -8.58
CA LEU A 127 1.33 -1.92 -9.94
C LEU A 127 2.82 -1.76 -10.27
N THR A 128 3.28 -2.45 -11.30
CA THR A 128 4.60 -2.25 -11.87
C THR A 128 4.47 -1.34 -13.08
N VAL A 129 5.29 -0.29 -13.12
CA VAL A 129 5.38 0.64 -14.26
C VAL A 129 6.83 0.73 -14.71
N TRP A 130 7.08 0.69 -16.00
CA TRP A 130 8.43 0.84 -16.55
C TRP A 130 8.44 1.70 -17.80
N GLY A 131 9.56 2.34 -18.05
CA GLY A 131 9.77 3.20 -19.21
C GLY A 131 11.25 3.49 -19.43
N ARG A 132 11.56 4.03 -20.60
CA ARG A 132 12.91 4.50 -20.96
C ARG A 132 13.00 5.98 -20.73
N LYS A 133 14.14 6.45 -20.25
CA LYS A 133 14.43 7.88 -20.18
C LYS A 133 14.54 8.40 -21.62
N GLY A 134 13.84 9.47 -21.95
CA GLY A 134 13.99 10.14 -23.24
C GLY A 134 15.43 10.63 -23.42
N GLU A 135 15.92 10.65 -24.64
CA GLU A 135 17.19 11.28 -24.95
C GLU A 135 17.10 12.76 -24.54
N SER A 136 18.07 13.23 -23.78
CA SER A 136 18.21 14.66 -23.51
C SER A 136 18.51 15.32 -24.85
N VAL A 137 17.60 16.18 -25.33
CA VAL A 137 17.91 17.06 -26.44
C VAL A 137 19.10 17.91 -26.00
N PRO A 138 20.25 17.87 -26.72
CA PRO A 138 21.33 18.78 -26.39
C PRO A 138 20.80 20.21 -26.43
N LEU A 139 20.99 20.95 -25.36
CA LEU A 139 20.80 22.40 -25.41
C LEU A 139 21.85 22.91 -26.38
N ASP A 140 21.42 23.26 -27.59
CA ASP A 140 22.25 24.02 -28.51
C ASP A 140 22.70 25.30 -27.80
N LYS A 141 24.03 25.41 -27.69
CA LYS A 141 24.67 26.58 -27.09
C LYS A 141 24.58 27.78 -28.05
#